data_f7cbbff18db2bfdfea150bf2d8574739
#
_entry.id   f7cbbff18db2bfdfea150bf2d8574739
#
_cell.length_a   1.000
_cell.length_b   1.000
_cell.length_c   1.000
_cell.angle_alpha   90.00
_cell.angle_beta   90.00
_cell.angle_gamma   90.00
#
_symmetry.space_group_name_H-M   'P 1'
#
loop_
_entity.id
_entity.type
_entity.pdbx_description
1 polymer ?
#
loop_
_entity_poly.entity_id
_entity_poly.type
_entity_poly.pdbx_seq_one_letter_code
_entity_poly.pdbx_strand_id
1 'polypeptide(L)'
;MSSLQKILFVFSFIFLSNITFSQEKTINKDQRYIFFFHNKFVEENDLNAVHPEYGRAEYNEILESYRKDNFIVFSEKRKKNTNSAEYAEKMAKQIKKLIKKGVPPNHITVIGTSQGGYIAQFVSTYLSNPDLNFVFIGCFRDVDIQEIPDINFCGNILTIYEKSDIYGVSAIKRKETSKCKIEHFKEIELNTGLKHGFLYKAADNWLTPSKKWANGNYELN
;
A
#
# COMPACT_ATOMS: atom_id res chain seq x y z
N MET A 1 70.88 -31.33 37.84
CA MET A 1 70.80 -29.92 37.45
C MET A 1 69.80 -29.84 36.30
N SER A 2 68.67 -29.27 36.54
CA SER A 2 67.46 -29.34 35.76
C SER A 2 67.45 -28.37 34.58
N SER A 3 67.11 -28.89 33.38
CA SER A 3 66.83 -28.10 32.22
C SER A 3 65.31 -27.86 32.10
N LEU A 4 64.91 -26.61 32.23
CA LEU A 4 63.53 -26.17 32.12
C LEU A 4 63.11 -26.19 30.65
N GLN A 5 62.15 -27.07 30.26
CA GLN A 5 61.48 -27.02 28.98
C GLN A 5 60.39 -25.95 29.03
N LYS A 6 60.53 -24.91 28.20
CA LYS A 6 59.48 -23.93 27.94
C LYS A 6 58.52 -24.48 26.92
N ILE A 7 57.29 -24.80 27.34
CA ILE A 7 56.18 -25.15 26.45
C ILE A 7 55.55 -23.85 25.95
N LEU A 8 55.66 -23.63 24.64
CA LEU A 8 55.04 -22.49 23.95
C LEU A 8 53.63 -22.92 23.54
N PHE A 9 52.61 -22.44 24.25
CA PHE A 9 51.19 -22.59 23.86
C PHE A 9 50.88 -21.57 22.76
N VAL A 10 50.75 -22.05 21.53
CA VAL A 10 50.22 -21.26 20.40
C VAL A 10 48.70 -21.34 20.44
N PHE A 11 48.04 -20.28 20.94
CA PHE A 11 46.63 -20.11 20.85
C PHE A 11 46.26 -19.73 19.39
N SER A 12 45.80 -20.71 18.59
CA SER A 12 45.23 -20.45 17.27
C SER A 12 43.82 -19.91 17.47
N PHE A 13 43.65 -18.60 17.35
CA PHE A 13 42.32 -17.96 17.28
C PHE A 13 41.73 -18.26 15.89
N ILE A 14 40.86 -19.27 15.82
CA ILE A 14 40.00 -19.48 14.65
C ILE A 14 38.93 -18.40 14.70
N PHE A 15 39.09 -17.35 13.90
CA PHE A 15 38.01 -16.41 13.57
C PHE A 15 36.96 -17.15 12.74
N LEU A 16 35.94 -17.69 13.37
CA LEU A 16 34.70 -18.07 12.71
C LEU A 16 34.01 -16.78 12.27
N SER A 17 34.30 -16.33 11.05
CA SER A 17 33.49 -15.34 10.37
C SER A 17 32.10 -15.92 10.18
N ASN A 18 31.15 -15.50 11.01
CA ASN A 18 29.73 -15.72 10.80
C ASN A 18 29.33 -14.97 9.51
N ILE A 19 29.43 -15.66 8.39
CA ILE A 19 28.81 -15.21 7.13
C ILE A 19 27.30 -15.36 7.36
N THR A 20 26.67 -14.31 7.87
CA THR A 20 25.22 -14.18 7.82
C THR A 20 24.83 -14.07 6.35
N PHE A 21 24.51 -15.20 5.73
CA PHE A 21 23.76 -15.22 4.48
C PHE A 21 22.40 -14.57 4.80
N SER A 22 22.30 -13.27 4.56
CA SER A 22 21.00 -12.63 4.37
C SER A 22 20.38 -13.33 3.16
N GLN A 23 19.48 -14.26 3.39
CA GLN A 23 18.64 -14.83 2.34
C GLN A 23 17.87 -13.67 1.74
N GLU A 24 18.34 -13.15 0.62
CA GLU A 24 17.57 -12.24 -0.22
C GLU A 24 16.31 -13.02 -0.59
N LYS A 25 15.18 -12.67 0.04
CA LYS A 25 13.90 -13.35 -0.15
C LYS A 25 13.61 -13.32 -1.63
N THR A 26 13.74 -14.48 -2.29
CA THR A 26 13.60 -14.62 -3.74
C THR A 26 12.24 -14.07 -4.14
N ILE A 27 12.23 -13.03 -4.98
CA ILE A 27 10.99 -12.40 -5.44
C ILE A 27 10.32 -13.39 -6.39
N ASN A 28 9.09 -13.80 -6.04
CA ASN A 28 8.29 -14.66 -6.91
C ASN A 28 7.55 -13.78 -7.92
N LYS A 29 7.89 -13.91 -9.21
CA LYS A 29 7.31 -13.10 -10.28
C LYS A 29 5.85 -13.44 -10.58
N ASP A 30 5.41 -14.65 -10.25
CA ASP A 30 4.05 -15.12 -10.46
C ASP A 30 3.10 -14.69 -9.35
N GLN A 31 3.66 -14.19 -8.22
CA GLN A 31 2.90 -13.73 -7.09
C GLN A 31 2.34 -12.33 -7.32
N ARG A 32 1.18 -12.06 -6.71
CA ARG A 32 0.56 -10.73 -6.71
C ARG A 32 0.89 -9.98 -5.43
N TYR A 33 1.15 -8.69 -5.57
CA TYR A 33 1.66 -7.80 -4.52
C TYR A 33 0.66 -6.69 -4.23
N ILE A 34 0.39 -6.43 -2.96
CA ILE A 34 -0.41 -5.31 -2.50
C ILE A 34 0.47 -4.37 -1.67
N PHE A 35 0.48 -3.09 -2.03
CA PHE A 35 0.97 -1.99 -1.19
C PHE A 35 -0.24 -1.32 -0.57
N PHE A 36 -0.46 -1.54 0.73
CA PHE A 36 -1.60 -0.99 1.45
C PHE A 36 -1.20 0.21 2.30
N PHE A 37 -1.89 1.35 2.10
CA PHE A 37 -1.68 2.60 2.82
C PHE A 37 -2.92 2.93 3.65
N HIS A 38 -2.74 2.91 4.97
CA HIS A 38 -3.82 3.13 5.93
C HIS A 38 -4.24 4.60 6.04
N ASN A 39 -5.39 4.86 6.66
CA ASN A 39 -5.93 6.18 6.94
C ASN A 39 -5.10 6.97 7.99
N LYS A 40 -5.45 8.24 8.21
CA LYS A 40 -4.75 9.12 9.15
C LYS A 40 -4.93 8.70 10.61
N PHE A 41 -6.07 8.14 10.98
CA PHE A 41 -6.30 7.70 12.34
C PHE A 41 -5.30 6.64 12.80
N VAL A 42 -5.01 5.66 11.96
CA VAL A 42 -3.97 4.63 12.22
C VAL A 42 -2.57 5.25 12.30
N GLU A 43 -2.28 6.31 11.53
CA GLU A 43 -1.00 7.02 11.60
C GLU A 43 -0.81 7.70 12.97
N GLU A 44 -1.85 8.35 13.48
CA GLU A 44 -1.77 9.21 14.65
C GLU A 44 -1.98 8.49 15.99
N ASN A 45 -2.58 7.30 15.98
CA ASN A 45 -3.00 6.61 17.19
C ASN A 45 -2.45 5.20 17.28
N ASP A 46 -2.52 4.60 18.47
CA ASP A 46 -2.21 3.18 18.65
C ASP A 46 -3.26 2.32 17.93
N LEU A 47 -2.86 1.10 17.51
CA LEU A 47 -3.73 0.21 16.73
C LEU A 47 -4.99 -0.22 17.49
N ASN A 48 -4.96 -0.18 18.82
CA ASN A 48 -6.11 -0.47 19.67
C ASN A 48 -6.96 0.77 20.01
N ALA A 49 -6.56 1.96 19.56
CA ALA A 49 -7.32 3.18 19.79
C ALA A 49 -8.71 3.10 19.15
N VAL A 50 -9.68 3.71 19.83
CA VAL A 50 -11.09 3.74 19.41
C VAL A 50 -11.46 5.16 19.02
N HIS A 51 -11.85 5.36 17.77
CA HIS A 51 -12.39 6.63 17.33
C HIS A 51 -13.81 6.81 17.92
N PRO A 52 -14.18 7.98 18.46
CA PRO A 52 -15.45 8.17 19.16
C PRO A 52 -16.68 7.90 18.28
N GLU A 53 -16.59 8.16 16.98
CA GLU A 53 -17.71 7.94 16.04
C GLU A 53 -17.58 6.63 15.26
N TYR A 54 -16.34 6.22 14.88
CA TYR A 54 -16.11 5.13 13.92
C TYR A 54 -15.61 3.83 14.55
N GLY A 55 -15.31 3.86 15.87
CA GLY A 55 -14.76 2.70 16.56
C GLY A 55 -13.29 2.43 16.27
N ARG A 56 -12.83 1.24 16.54
CA ARG A 56 -11.45 0.81 16.26
C ARG A 56 -11.23 0.61 14.76
N ALA A 57 -10.08 1.08 14.25
CA ALA A 57 -9.66 0.77 12.90
C ALA A 57 -9.10 -0.66 12.84
N GLU A 58 -9.69 -1.49 12.01
CA GLU A 58 -9.37 -2.92 11.86
C GLU A 58 -8.19 -3.13 10.89
N TYR A 59 -7.08 -2.41 11.14
CA TYR A 59 -5.92 -2.39 10.25
C TYR A 59 -5.31 -3.79 10.03
N ASN A 60 -5.10 -4.55 11.11
CA ASN A 60 -4.52 -5.88 11.01
C ASN A 60 -5.46 -6.87 10.30
N GLU A 61 -6.76 -6.77 10.58
CA GLU A 61 -7.80 -7.60 9.96
C GLU A 61 -7.90 -7.34 8.45
N ILE A 62 -7.77 -6.08 8.04
CA ILE A 62 -7.69 -5.68 6.63
C ILE A 62 -6.48 -6.33 5.95
N LEU A 63 -5.28 -6.22 6.54
CA LEU A 63 -4.07 -6.82 5.96
C LEU A 63 -4.18 -8.34 5.90
N GLU A 64 -4.72 -8.97 6.94
CA GLU A 64 -4.91 -10.41 7.00
C GLU A 64 -5.92 -10.90 5.97
N SER A 65 -6.96 -10.11 5.70
CA SER A 65 -7.93 -10.42 4.64
C SER A 65 -7.27 -10.54 3.26
N TYR A 66 -6.31 -9.68 2.93
CA TYR A 66 -5.55 -9.79 1.69
C TYR A 66 -4.58 -10.98 1.70
N ARG A 67 -3.89 -11.24 2.83
CA ARG A 67 -2.95 -12.36 2.95
C ARG A 67 -3.62 -13.72 2.80
N LYS A 68 -4.86 -13.88 3.31
CA LYS A 68 -5.67 -15.09 3.16
C LYS A 68 -5.95 -15.44 1.69
N ASP A 69 -6.00 -14.44 0.81
CA ASP A 69 -6.20 -14.62 -0.63
C ASP A 69 -4.85 -14.68 -1.39
N ASN A 70 -3.78 -15.07 -0.69
CA ASN A 70 -2.44 -15.31 -1.22
C ASN A 70 -1.73 -14.06 -1.80
N PHE A 71 -2.15 -12.85 -1.45
CA PHE A 71 -1.38 -11.65 -1.79
C PHE A 71 -0.16 -11.48 -0.88
N ILE A 72 0.97 -11.04 -1.45
CA ILE A 72 2.09 -10.54 -0.67
C ILE A 72 1.80 -9.08 -0.32
N VAL A 73 1.57 -8.81 0.97
CA VAL A 73 1.14 -7.48 1.42
C VAL A 73 2.30 -6.71 2.04
N PHE A 74 2.62 -5.56 1.44
CA PHE A 74 3.51 -4.54 1.98
C PHE A 74 2.67 -3.45 2.63
N SER A 75 2.83 -3.28 3.92
CA SER A 75 2.23 -2.19 4.68
C SER A 75 3.04 -1.95 5.94
N GLU A 76 3.18 -0.71 6.33
CA GLU A 76 3.77 -0.31 7.60
C GLU A 76 2.89 0.76 8.26
N LYS A 77 2.82 0.76 9.58
CA LYS A 77 2.22 1.87 10.32
C LYS A 77 3.12 3.10 10.15
N ARG A 78 2.63 4.10 9.42
CA ARG A 78 3.37 5.35 9.23
C ARG A 78 3.55 6.08 10.56
N LYS A 79 4.64 6.84 10.68
CA LYS A 79 4.86 7.74 11.81
C LYS A 79 3.90 8.93 11.74
N LYS A 80 3.58 9.51 12.89
CA LYS A 80 2.81 10.77 12.95
C LYS A 80 3.46 11.84 12.08
N ASN A 81 2.62 12.63 11.42
CA ASN A 81 3.05 13.72 10.54
C ASN A 81 3.92 13.27 9.35
N THR A 82 3.72 12.06 8.85
CA THR A 82 4.38 11.60 7.64
C THR A 82 4.01 12.50 6.46
N ASN A 83 5.01 13.06 5.77
CA ASN A 83 4.78 13.78 4.52
C ASN A 83 4.30 12.80 3.45
N SER A 84 3.08 13.02 2.94
CA SER A 84 2.42 12.11 2.00
C SER A 84 3.17 11.98 0.68
N ALA A 85 3.69 13.08 0.14
CA ALA A 85 4.41 13.08 -1.14
C ALA A 85 5.77 12.37 -1.04
N GLU A 86 6.55 12.66 0.00
CA GLU A 86 7.84 12.00 0.25
C GLU A 86 7.66 10.50 0.51
N TYR A 87 6.63 10.13 1.27
CA TYR A 87 6.32 8.72 1.52
C TYR A 87 5.90 8.01 0.23
N ALA A 88 5.09 8.65 -0.60
CA ALA A 88 4.70 8.14 -1.92
C ALA A 88 5.93 7.91 -2.81
N GLU A 89 6.90 8.84 -2.81
CA GLU A 89 8.15 8.69 -3.56
C GLU A 89 8.97 7.49 -3.09
N LYS A 90 9.09 7.29 -1.76
CA LYS A 90 9.72 6.10 -1.16
C LYS A 90 9.05 4.82 -1.65
N MET A 91 7.71 4.76 -1.65
CA MET A 91 6.95 3.60 -2.09
C MET A 91 7.06 3.36 -3.60
N ALA A 92 7.01 4.42 -4.41
CA ALA A 92 7.23 4.34 -5.85
C ALA A 92 8.62 3.75 -6.18
N LYS A 93 9.68 4.13 -5.43
CA LYS A 93 11.01 3.53 -5.57
C LYS A 93 11.02 2.03 -5.24
N GLN A 94 10.25 1.59 -4.24
CA GLN A 94 10.12 0.16 -3.91
C GLN A 94 9.40 -0.62 -5.01
N ILE A 95 8.31 -0.07 -5.55
CA ILE A 95 7.55 -0.67 -6.66
C ILE A 95 8.43 -0.80 -7.90
N LYS A 96 9.17 0.27 -8.26
CA LYS A 96 10.15 0.22 -9.37
C LYS A 96 11.19 -0.88 -9.20
N LYS A 97 11.64 -1.15 -7.96
CA LYS A 97 12.57 -2.27 -7.68
C LYS A 97 11.93 -3.64 -7.94
N LEU A 98 10.65 -3.84 -7.59
CA LEU A 98 9.94 -5.08 -7.90
C LEU A 98 9.82 -5.30 -9.41
N ILE A 99 9.39 -4.26 -10.15
CA ILE A 99 9.28 -4.30 -11.61
C ILE A 99 10.65 -4.60 -12.23
N LYS A 100 11.72 -3.94 -11.80
CA LYS A 100 13.10 -4.20 -12.27
C LYS A 100 13.56 -5.63 -12.00
N LYS A 101 13.07 -6.27 -10.93
CA LYS A 101 13.33 -7.68 -10.61
C LYS A 101 12.42 -8.65 -11.38
N GLY A 102 11.57 -8.14 -12.27
CA GLY A 102 10.76 -8.91 -13.22
C GLY A 102 9.34 -9.23 -12.76
N VAL A 103 8.83 -8.59 -11.69
CA VAL A 103 7.40 -8.66 -11.35
C VAL A 103 6.61 -7.89 -12.40
N PRO A 104 5.62 -8.49 -13.05
CA PRO A 104 4.76 -7.77 -14.01
C PRO A 104 4.02 -6.62 -13.32
N PRO A 105 3.95 -5.42 -13.92
CA PRO A 105 3.26 -4.28 -13.30
C PRO A 105 1.80 -4.58 -12.92
N ASN A 106 1.06 -5.31 -13.74
CA ASN A 106 -0.32 -5.72 -13.45
C ASN A 106 -0.46 -6.77 -12.34
N HIS A 107 0.65 -7.27 -11.78
CA HIS A 107 0.67 -8.05 -10.56
C HIS A 107 0.89 -7.19 -9.30
N ILE A 108 1.03 -5.88 -9.45
CA ILE A 108 1.25 -4.96 -8.33
C ILE A 108 0.03 -4.04 -8.22
N THR A 109 -0.57 -4.02 -7.02
CA THR A 109 -1.71 -3.17 -6.70
C THR A 109 -1.37 -2.25 -5.54
N VAL A 110 -1.65 -0.97 -5.70
CA VAL A 110 -1.52 0.04 -4.64
C VAL A 110 -2.91 0.39 -4.14
N ILE A 111 -3.18 0.13 -2.88
CA ILE A 111 -4.48 0.36 -2.24
C ILE A 111 -4.30 1.39 -1.13
N GLY A 112 -5.12 2.42 -1.11
CA GLY A 112 -5.07 3.43 -0.08
C GLY A 112 -6.44 3.86 0.41
N THR A 113 -6.57 4.05 1.73
CA THR A 113 -7.78 4.53 2.39
C THR A 113 -7.57 5.94 2.94
N SER A 114 -8.49 6.89 2.68
CA SER A 114 -8.42 8.28 3.17
C SER A 114 -7.05 8.92 2.83
N GLN A 115 -6.29 9.38 3.82
CA GLN A 115 -4.93 9.90 3.60
C GLN A 115 -4.01 8.90 2.87
N GLY A 116 -4.13 7.60 3.16
CA GLY A 116 -3.42 6.57 2.41
C GLY A 116 -3.81 6.52 0.93
N GLY A 117 -5.05 6.88 0.62
CA GLY A 117 -5.54 7.03 -0.76
C GLY A 117 -4.89 8.22 -1.48
N TYR A 118 -4.69 9.36 -0.81
CA TYR A 118 -3.90 10.46 -1.38
C TYR A 118 -2.46 10.05 -1.66
N ILE A 119 -1.84 9.30 -0.75
CA ILE A 119 -0.50 8.72 -0.98
C ILE A 119 -0.51 7.81 -2.22
N ALA A 120 -1.53 6.97 -2.37
CA ALA A 120 -1.67 6.09 -3.53
C ALA A 120 -1.85 6.88 -4.85
N GLN A 121 -2.56 8.01 -4.83
CA GLN A 121 -2.69 8.91 -5.97
C GLN A 121 -1.33 9.54 -6.36
N PHE A 122 -0.53 9.98 -5.39
CA PHE A 122 0.85 10.43 -5.66
C PHE A 122 1.73 9.31 -6.22
N VAL A 123 1.60 8.07 -5.71
CA VAL A 123 2.33 6.92 -6.27
C VAL A 123 1.95 6.67 -7.72
N SER A 124 0.66 6.74 -8.07
CA SER A 124 0.17 6.63 -9.45
C SER A 124 0.82 7.69 -10.34
N THR A 125 0.85 8.94 -9.89
CA THR A 125 1.48 10.07 -10.57
C THR A 125 2.99 9.84 -10.79
N TYR A 126 3.73 9.45 -9.74
CA TYR A 126 5.20 9.28 -9.81
C TYR A 126 5.64 8.07 -10.62
N LEU A 127 4.82 7.02 -10.68
CA LEU A 127 5.11 5.84 -11.47
C LEU A 127 4.74 6.04 -12.93
N SER A 128 3.63 6.73 -13.19
CA SER A 128 3.08 6.99 -14.53
C SER A 128 3.10 5.75 -15.42
N ASN A 129 2.68 4.61 -14.85
CA ASN A 129 2.71 3.31 -15.51
C ASN A 129 1.26 2.80 -15.70
N PRO A 130 0.78 2.68 -16.97
CA PRO A 130 -0.60 2.32 -17.26
C PRO A 130 -0.97 0.87 -16.87
N ASP A 131 0.01 0.00 -16.66
CA ASP A 131 -0.24 -1.41 -16.35
C ASP A 131 -0.36 -1.71 -14.85
N LEU A 132 -0.03 -0.75 -13.97
CA LEU A 132 -0.18 -0.90 -12.52
C LEU A 132 -1.65 -0.81 -12.10
N ASN A 133 -1.98 -1.49 -11.00
CA ASN A 133 -3.32 -1.42 -10.43
C ASN A 133 -3.38 -0.48 -9.23
N PHE A 134 -4.45 0.30 -9.14
CA PHE A 134 -4.71 1.22 -8.04
C PHE A 134 -6.13 1.08 -7.52
N VAL A 135 -6.29 1.17 -6.19
CA VAL A 135 -7.60 1.25 -5.53
C VAL A 135 -7.58 2.44 -4.58
N PHE A 136 -8.36 3.46 -4.90
CA PHE A 136 -8.49 4.69 -4.12
C PHE A 136 -9.80 4.69 -3.34
N ILE A 137 -9.73 4.74 -2.01
CA ILE A 137 -10.90 4.53 -1.15
C ILE A 137 -11.13 5.75 -0.25
N GLY A 138 -12.27 6.46 -0.46
CA GLY A 138 -12.68 7.62 0.34
C GLY A 138 -11.63 8.73 0.41
N CYS A 139 -11.04 9.11 -0.74
CA CYS A 139 -9.86 9.97 -0.75
C CYS A 139 -9.82 10.97 -1.92
N PHE A 140 -10.96 11.44 -2.36
CA PHE A 140 -11.04 12.49 -3.37
C PHE A 140 -12.12 13.50 -2.99
N ARG A 141 -11.83 14.79 -3.13
CA ARG A 141 -12.76 15.91 -3.00
C ARG A 141 -12.66 16.79 -4.24
N ASP A 142 -13.75 17.42 -4.64
CA ASP A 142 -13.75 18.30 -5.82
C ASP A 142 -12.72 19.42 -5.74
N VAL A 143 -12.46 19.95 -4.55
CA VAL A 143 -11.45 21.00 -4.31
C VAL A 143 -10.01 20.53 -4.60
N ASP A 144 -9.76 19.22 -4.54
CA ASP A 144 -8.43 18.64 -4.76
C ASP A 144 -7.92 18.87 -6.19
N ILE A 145 -8.82 19.16 -7.16
CA ILE A 145 -8.44 19.55 -8.52
C ILE A 145 -7.58 20.83 -8.50
N GLN A 146 -7.90 21.76 -7.59
CA GLN A 146 -7.20 23.03 -7.45
C GLN A 146 -6.10 22.97 -6.38
N GLU A 147 -6.35 22.29 -5.26
CA GLU A 147 -5.40 22.21 -4.12
C GLU A 147 -4.19 21.33 -4.41
N ILE A 148 -4.38 20.27 -5.18
CA ILE A 148 -3.32 19.32 -5.57
C ILE A 148 -3.36 19.06 -7.09
N PRO A 149 -3.10 20.09 -7.92
CA PRO A 149 -3.22 19.99 -9.38
C PRO A 149 -2.23 19.02 -10.01
N ASP A 150 -1.12 18.73 -9.34
CA ASP A 150 -0.06 17.84 -9.82
C ASP A 150 -0.44 16.36 -9.82
N ILE A 151 -1.51 15.97 -9.11
CA ILE A 151 -1.97 14.59 -9.14
C ILE A 151 -2.54 14.27 -10.52
N ASN A 152 -1.96 13.24 -11.14
CA ASN A 152 -2.36 12.72 -12.44
C ASN A 152 -2.55 11.20 -12.35
N PHE A 153 -3.79 10.74 -12.50
CA PHE A 153 -4.08 9.31 -12.46
C PHE A 153 -3.44 8.58 -13.64
N CYS A 154 -2.75 7.47 -13.36
CA CYS A 154 -2.19 6.58 -14.37
C CYS A 154 -2.20 5.15 -13.86
N GLY A 155 -2.77 4.22 -14.63
CA GLY A 155 -2.92 2.82 -14.25
C GLY A 155 -4.35 2.31 -14.45
N ASN A 156 -4.59 1.08 -14.05
CA ASN A 156 -5.94 0.50 -13.92
C ASN A 156 -6.52 0.95 -12.58
N ILE A 157 -7.60 1.69 -12.55
CA ILE A 157 -8.06 2.44 -11.38
C ILE A 157 -9.45 2.03 -10.96
N LEU A 158 -9.56 1.57 -9.71
CA LEU A 158 -10.81 1.43 -8.98
C LEU A 158 -10.91 2.54 -7.94
N THR A 159 -12.03 3.26 -7.92
CA THR A 159 -12.35 4.20 -6.84
C THR A 159 -13.57 3.70 -6.06
N ILE A 160 -13.54 3.86 -4.75
CA ILE A 160 -14.63 3.46 -3.87
C ILE A 160 -14.91 4.61 -2.89
N TYR A 161 -16.14 5.06 -2.83
CA TYR A 161 -16.55 6.09 -1.88
C TYR A 161 -17.91 5.77 -1.25
N GLU A 162 -18.21 6.40 -0.13
CA GLU A 162 -19.48 6.24 0.59
C GLU A 162 -20.33 7.49 0.40
N LYS A 163 -21.57 7.34 -0.02
CA LYS A 163 -22.51 8.44 -0.32
C LYS A 163 -22.67 9.44 0.82
N SER A 164 -22.60 8.96 2.06
CA SER A 164 -22.75 9.80 3.26
C SER A 164 -21.42 10.40 3.77
N ASP A 165 -20.30 10.11 3.08
CA ASP A 165 -18.97 10.61 3.45
C ASP A 165 -18.72 12.00 2.85
N ILE A 166 -18.33 12.96 3.70
CA ILE A 166 -17.97 14.33 3.27
C ILE A 166 -16.50 14.47 2.90
N TYR A 167 -15.67 13.46 3.19
CA TYR A 167 -14.23 13.47 2.94
C TYR A 167 -13.82 12.68 1.68
N GLY A 168 -14.77 12.01 1.05
CA GLY A 168 -14.52 11.24 -0.14
C GLY A 168 -15.76 11.16 -1.03
N VAL A 169 -15.63 11.73 -2.23
CA VAL A 169 -16.68 11.76 -3.26
C VAL A 169 -16.20 11.08 -4.54
N SER A 170 -17.05 11.07 -5.58
CA SER A 170 -16.71 10.54 -6.91
C SER A 170 -15.42 11.15 -7.46
N ALA A 171 -14.51 10.30 -7.92
CA ALA A 171 -13.22 10.69 -8.49
C ALA A 171 -13.26 10.86 -10.04
N ILE A 172 -14.44 10.81 -10.66
CA ILE A 172 -14.60 10.95 -12.13
C ILE A 172 -13.95 12.24 -12.63
N LYS A 173 -14.16 13.37 -11.94
CA LYS A 173 -13.55 14.65 -12.31
C LYS A 173 -12.01 14.58 -12.33
N ARG A 174 -11.40 13.90 -11.35
CA ARG A 174 -9.94 13.71 -11.34
C ARG A 174 -9.49 12.81 -12.48
N LYS A 175 -10.23 11.74 -12.77
CA LYS A 175 -9.95 10.86 -13.93
C LYS A 175 -9.99 11.68 -15.24
N GLU A 176 -10.95 12.60 -15.40
CA GLU A 176 -11.08 13.44 -16.59
C GLU A 176 -9.92 14.44 -16.76
N THR A 177 -9.27 14.86 -15.68
CA THR A 177 -8.07 15.72 -15.76
C THR A 177 -6.79 14.94 -16.06
N SER A 178 -6.84 13.62 -16.11
CA SER A 178 -5.65 12.78 -16.29
C SER A 178 -5.11 12.86 -17.72
N LYS A 179 -3.79 13.03 -17.81
CA LYS A 179 -3.05 13.04 -19.07
C LYS A 179 -2.59 11.64 -19.51
N CYS A 180 -2.62 10.68 -18.60
CA CYS A 180 -2.29 9.29 -18.88
C CYS A 180 -3.51 8.57 -19.48
N LYS A 181 -3.25 7.63 -20.40
CA LYS A 181 -4.31 6.71 -20.84
C LYS A 181 -4.66 5.77 -19.69
N ILE A 182 -5.92 5.77 -19.28
CA ILE A 182 -6.49 4.86 -18.29
C ILE A 182 -7.31 3.83 -19.04
N GLU A 183 -6.83 2.59 -19.09
CA GLU A 183 -7.50 1.51 -19.83
C GLU A 183 -8.73 1.03 -19.07
N HIS A 184 -8.58 0.78 -17.77
CA HIS A 184 -9.65 0.32 -16.91
C HIS A 184 -9.89 1.34 -15.80
N PHE A 185 -11.13 1.82 -15.74
CA PHE A 185 -11.62 2.69 -14.68
C PHE A 185 -12.99 2.21 -14.21
N LYS A 186 -13.12 1.98 -12.92
CA LYS A 186 -14.39 1.64 -12.27
C LYS A 186 -14.56 2.49 -11.03
N GLU A 187 -15.78 2.87 -10.75
CA GLU A 187 -16.15 3.58 -9.54
C GLU A 187 -17.30 2.88 -8.83
N ILE A 188 -17.22 2.74 -7.52
CA ILE A 188 -18.25 2.15 -6.66
C ILE A 188 -18.70 3.19 -5.64
N GLU A 189 -19.96 3.59 -5.70
CA GLU A 189 -20.62 4.31 -4.64
C GLU A 189 -21.23 3.31 -3.64
N LEU A 190 -20.82 3.41 -2.38
CA LEU A 190 -21.42 2.68 -1.28
C LEU A 190 -22.54 3.52 -0.66
N ASN A 191 -23.55 2.85 -0.13
CA ASN A 191 -24.68 3.49 0.57
C ASN A 191 -24.96 2.74 1.89
N THR A 192 -23.98 2.73 2.76
CA THR A 192 -24.05 2.03 4.05
C THR A 192 -24.50 2.94 5.20
N GLY A 193 -24.43 4.25 5.01
CA GLY A 193 -24.68 5.26 6.05
C GLY A 193 -23.56 5.40 7.08
N LEU A 194 -22.42 4.71 6.88
CA LEU A 194 -21.30 4.69 7.84
C LEU A 194 -20.39 5.91 7.73
N LYS A 195 -20.70 6.85 6.85
CA LYS A 195 -19.83 8.00 6.58
C LYS A 195 -18.38 7.57 6.33
N HIS A 196 -17.40 8.35 6.80
CA HIS A 196 -15.97 7.99 6.69
C HIS A 196 -15.58 6.75 7.51
N GLY A 197 -16.43 6.27 8.41
CA GLY A 197 -16.22 5.09 9.24
C GLY A 197 -16.18 3.77 8.45
N PHE A 198 -16.71 3.73 7.22
CA PHE A 198 -16.66 2.52 6.40
C PHE A 198 -15.22 2.03 6.16
N LEU A 199 -14.24 2.94 6.16
CA LEU A 199 -12.82 2.64 6.00
C LEU A 199 -12.18 1.94 7.21
N TYR A 200 -12.86 2.00 8.37
CA TYR A 200 -12.33 1.46 9.62
C TYR A 200 -12.53 -0.04 9.76
N LYS A 201 -13.43 -0.60 8.95
CA LYS A 201 -13.84 -2.00 9.04
C LYS A 201 -13.28 -2.85 7.91
N ALA A 202 -12.89 -4.08 8.24
CA ALA A 202 -12.53 -5.10 7.26
C ALA A 202 -13.81 -5.66 6.61
N ALA A 203 -14.49 -4.83 5.81
CA ALA A 203 -15.81 -5.12 5.26
C ALA A 203 -15.76 -5.54 3.79
N ASP A 204 -16.55 -6.55 3.43
CA ASP A 204 -16.55 -7.14 2.08
C ASP A 204 -17.01 -6.18 0.98
N ASN A 205 -17.80 -5.14 1.32
CA ASN A 205 -18.30 -4.16 0.36
C ASN A 205 -17.20 -3.36 -0.35
N TRP A 206 -16.02 -3.26 0.25
CA TRP A 206 -14.85 -2.64 -0.38
C TRP A 206 -13.64 -3.59 -0.50
N LEU A 207 -13.48 -4.57 0.41
CA LEU A 207 -12.40 -5.55 0.33
C LEU A 207 -12.56 -6.47 -0.89
N THR A 208 -13.77 -7.02 -1.11
CA THR A 208 -14.02 -7.94 -2.22
C THR A 208 -13.75 -7.30 -3.59
N PRO A 209 -14.29 -6.11 -3.94
CA PRO A 209 -13.93 -5.47 -5.21
C PRO A 209 -12.45 -5.10 -5.29
N SER A 210 -11.80 -4.70 -4.19
CA SER A 210 -10.35 -4.43 -4.18
C SER A 210 -9.52 -5.67 -4.52
N LYS A 211 -9.90 -6.84 -4.00
CA LYS A 211 -9.24 -8.13 -4.28
C LYS A 211 -9.48 -8.59 -5.72
N LYS A 212 -10.71 -8.45 -6.23
CA LYS A 212 -11.02 -8.73 -7.64
C LYS A 212 -10.16 -7.87 -8.56
N TRP A 213 -10.08 -6.56 -8.27
CA TRP A 213 -9.24 -5.62 -9.02
C TRP A 213 -7.77 -6.01 -9.00
N ALA A 214 -7.25 -6.34 -7.82
CA ALA A 214 -5.87 -6.80 -7.64
C ALA A 214 -5.57 -8.10 -8.39
N ASN A 215 -6.58 -8.93 -8.65
CA ASN A 215 -6.49 -10.14 -9.47
C ASN A 215 -6.66 -9.89 -10.97
N GLY A 216 -6.84 -8.63 -11.40
CA GLY A 216 -7.03 -8.27 -12.80
C GLY A 216 -8.47 -8.46 -13.33
N ASN A 217 -9.44 -8.68 -12.41
CA ASN A 217 -10.86 -8.68 -12.77
C ASN A 217 -11.39 -7.25 -12.71
N TYR A 218 -11.26 -6.53 -13.81
CA TYR A 218 -11.65 -5.12 -13.91
C TYR A 218 -13.16 -4.91 -14.15
N GLU A 219 -13.87 -5.96 -14.51
CA GLU A 219 -15.34 -5.90 -14.64
C GLU A 219 -16.06 -6.10 -13.31
N LEU A 220 -15.37 -6.65 -12.30
CA LEU A 220 -15.86 -6.92 -10.96
C LEU A 220 -17.00 -7.95 -10.87
N ASN A 221 -17.17 -8.75 -11.92
CA ASN A 221 -18.19 -9.81 -11.99
C ASN A 221 -17.92 -10.97 -11.03
#